data_008e9d2d9624c1af72b5922f921993cb
#
_entry.id   008e9d2d9624c1af72b5922f921993cb
#
_cell.length_a   1.000
_cell.length_b   1.000
_cell.length_c   1.000
_cell.angle_alpha   90.00
_cell.angle_beta   90.00
_cell.angle_gamma   90.00
#
_symmetry.space_group_name_H-M   'P 1'
#
loop_
_entity.id
_entity.type
_entity.pdbx_description
1 polymer ?
#
loop_
_entity_poly.entity_id
_entity_poly.type
_entity_poly.pdbx_seq_one_letter_code
_entity_poly.pdbx_strand_id
1 'polypeptide(L)'
;MTKFKNKILMGASVGRYSDAGFTLIELLVVIGIIAILAGVVIVAINPARQFAQARDTQRWSNVNSILNAIGQNMVDNHGNFTCGAGALPTTTMELGSGANNYNIEPCIVPTYISVMPMDPSTGTSTATGYSVVYDPTTRRTTVGATGEVTNPISVTR
;
A
#
# COMPACT_ATOMS: atom_id res chain seq x y z
N MET A 1 -26.80 -48.35 -69.13
CA MET A 1 -27.22 -46.98 -69.41
C MET A 1 -27.72 -46.36 -68.12
N THR A 2 -26.93 -45.69 -67.42
CA THR A 2 -27.23 -45.04 -66.12
C THR A 2 -27.01 -43.54 -66.23
N LYS A 3 -28.08 -42.75 -66.21
CA LYS A 3 -28.06 -41.29 -66.29
C LYS A 3 -27.63 -40.73 -64.99
N PHE A 4 -26.46 -40.00 -64.95
CA PHE A 4 -26.07 -39.13 -63.89
C PHE A 4 -26.89 -37.86 -63.90
N LYS A 5 -27.66 -37.61 -62.82
CA LYS A 5 -28.32 -36.32 -62.57
C LYS A 5 -27.31 -35.34 -61.95
N ASN A 6 -26.98 -34.28 -62.66
CA ASN A 6 -26.25 -33.14 -62.09
C ASN A 6 -27.12 -32.44 -61.06
N LYS A 7 -26.66 -32.43 -59.82
CA LYS A 7 -27.24 -31.66 -58.73
C LYS A 7 -26.57 -30.27 -58.70
N ILE A 8 -27.32 -29.27 -59.12
CA ILE A 8 -26.89 -27.87 -59.08
C ILE A 8 -26.78 -27.48 -57.59
N LEU A 9 -25.57 -27.15 -57.15
CA LEU A 9 -25.34 -26.55 -55.83
C LEU A 9 -25.79 -25.07 -55.89
N MET A 10 -26.85 -24.78 -55.16
CA MET A 10 -27.26 -23.38 -54.90
C MET A 10 -26.16 -22.72 -54.10
N GLY A 11 -25.53 -21.70 -54.67
CA GLY A 11 -24.55 -20.84 -54.02
C GLY A 11 -25.23 -20.08 -52.89
N ALA A 12 -24.79 -20.34 -51.66
CA ALA A 12 -25.12 -19.51 -50.52
C ALA A 12 -24.53 -18.12 -50.73
N SER A 13 -25.36 -17.10 -50.81
CA SER A 13 -24.93 -15.71 -50.84
C SER A 13 -24.38 -15.36 -49.45
N VAL A 14 -23.07 -15.26 -49.36
CA VAL A 14 -22.40 -14.65 -48.17
C VAL A 14 -22.79 -13.20 -48.13
N GLY A 15 -23.64 -12.85 -47.18
CA GLY A 15 -24.00 -11.44 -46.92
C GLY A 15 -22.72 -10.64 -46.65
N ARG A 16 -22.41 -9.66 -47.49
CA ARG A 16 -21.34 -8.68 -47.22
C ARG A 16 -21.82 -7.88 -46.03
N TYR A 17 -21.23 -8.12 -44.87
CA TYR A 17 -21.28 -7.14 -43.78
C TYR A 17 -20.58 -5.89 -44.32
N SER A 18 -21.32 -4.78 -44.40
CA SER A 18 -20.73 -3.48 -44.70
C SER A 18 -19.87 -3.10 -43.49
N ASP A 19 -18.57 -3.15 -43.61
CA ASP A 19 -17.65 -2.56 -42.65
C ASP A 19 -17.84 -1.03 -42.70
N ALA A 20 -18.77 -0.52 -41.89
CA ALA A 20 -18.93 0.92 -41.69
C ALA A 20 -17.73 1.39 -40.87
N GLY A 21 -16.68 1.88 -41.54
CA GLY A 21 -15.53 2.48 -40.89
C GLY A 21 -15.89 3.78 -40.18
N PHE A 22 -15.28 4.01 -39.01
CA PHE A 22 -15.41 5.26 -38.27
C PHE A 22 -14.87 6.46 -39.08
N THR A 23 -15.57 7.58 -39.01
CA THR A 23 -15.12 8.82 -39.63
C THR A 23 -14.06 9.50 -38.75
N LEU A 24 -13.12 10.23 -39.37
CA LEU A 24 -12.12 11.00 -38.65
C LEU A 24 -12.74 12.04 -37.71
N ILE A 25 -13.84 12.64 -38.10
CA ILE A 25 -14.56 13.64 -37.29
C ILE A 25 -15.22 13.01 -36.06
N GLU A 26 -15.71 11.79 -36.17
CA GLU A 26 -16.33 11.06 -35.08
C GLU A 26 -15.29 10.76 -33.97
N LEU A 27 -14.10 10.33 -34.35
CA LEU A 27 -13.00 10.13 -33.41
C LEU A 27 -12.54 11.47 -32.80
N LEU A 28 -12.42 12.51 -33.59
CA LEU A 28 -11.96 13.81 -33.10
C LEU A 28 -12.92 14.40 -32.06
N VAL A 29 -14.23 14.32 -32.30
CA VAL A 29 -15.25 14.80 -31.35
C VAL A 29 -15.20 14.00 -30.06
N VAL A 30 -15.08 12.67 -30.11
CA VAL A 30 -15.00 11.78 -28.92
C VAL A 30 -13.77 12.09 -28.07
N ILE A 31 -12.59 12.19 -28.67
CA ILE A 31 -11.37 12.53 -27.90
C ILE A 31 -11.45 13.95 -27.33
N GLY A 32 -12.07 14.90 -28.01
CA GLY A 32 -12.30 16.24 -27.50
C GLY A 32 -13.19 16.27 -26.26
N ILE A 33 -14.29 15.52 -26.26
CA ILE A 33 -15.18 15.37 -25.09
C ILE A 33 -14.46 14.67 -23.94
N ILE A 34 -13.74 13.58 -24.22
CA ILE A 34 -12.97 12.84 -23.18
C ILE A 34 -11.93 13.76 -22.55
N ALA A 35 -11.21 14.58 -23.31
CA ALA A 35 -10.20 15.49 -22.78
C ALA A 35 -10.80 16.52 -21.83
N ILE A 36 -11.96 17.08 -22.15
CA ILE A 36 -12.66 18.03 -21.27
C ILE A 36 -13.12 17.35 -19.99
N LEU A 37 -13.77 16.18 -20.10
CA LEU A 37 -14.25 15.44 -18.92
C LEU A 37 -13.10 15.00 -18.02
N ALA A 38 -12.00 14.49 -18.59
CA ALA A 38 -10.81 14.11 -17.85
C ALA A 38 -10.21 15.29 -17.08
N GLY A 39 -10.14 16.46 -17.68
CA GLY A 39 -9.66 17.68 -17.03
C GLY A 39 -10.47 18.02 -15.78
N VAL A 40 -11.80 18.01 -15.87
CA VAL A 40 -12.70 18.28 -14.73
C VAL A 40 -12.52 17.25 -13.61
N VAL A 41 -12.40 15.97 -13.94
CA VAL A 41 -12.24 14.89 -12.95
C VAL A 41 -10.91 15.01 -12.21
N ILE A 42 -9.80 15.29 -12.89
CA ILE A 42 -8.48 15.41 -12.26
C ILE A 42 -8.47 16.54 -11.22
N VAL A 43 -9.09 17.69 -11.52
CA VAL A 43 -9.19 18.81 -10.57
C VAL A 43 -10.06 18.43 -9.36
N ALA A 44 -11.16 17.69 -9.57
CA ALA A 44 -12.09 17.32 -8.51
C ALA A 44 -11.49 16.30 -7.49
N ILE A 45 -10.65 15.38 -7.95
CA ILE A 45 -10.11 14.29 -7.11
C ILE A 45 -8.96 14.73 -6.20
N ASN A 46 -8.23 15.79 -6.51
CA ASN A 46 -7.01 16.22 -5.79
C ASN A 46 -6.01 15.07 -5.59
N PRO A 47 -5.24 14.67 -6.61
CA PRO A 47 -4.39 13.49 -6.55
C PRO A 47 -3.32 13.56 -5.46
N ALA A 48 -2.82 14.74 -5.12
CA ALA A 48 -1.84 14.91 -4.05
C ALA A 48 -2.36 14.43 -2.69
N ARG A 49 -3.63 14.73 -2.38
CA ARG A 49 -4.28 14.27 -1.15
C ARG A 49 -4.49 12.75 -1.15
N GLN A 50 -4.80 12.17 -2.31
CA GLN A 50 -4.97 10.72 -2.43
C GLN A 50 -3.66 9.98 -2.16
N PHE A 51 -2.54 10.49 -2.68
CA PHE A 51 -1.22 9.93 -2.40
C PHE A 51 -0.83 10.08 -0.93
N ALA A 52 -1.12 11.21 -0.30
CA ALA A 52 -0.89 11.41 1.12
C ALA A 52 -1.71 10.42 1.98
N GLN A 53 -2.98 10.20 1.65
CA GLN A 53 -3.82 9.21 2.32
C GLN A 53 -3.31 7.78 2.14
N ALA A 54 -2.82 7.43 0.95
CA ALA A 54 -2.23 6.11 0.68
C ALA A 54 -0.99 5.88 1.54
N ARG A 55 -0.11 6.88 1.69
CA ARG A 55 1.06 6.79 2.57
C ARG A 55 0.67 6.69 4.04
N ASP A 56 -0.35 7.41 4.49
CA ASP A 56 -0.86 7.27 5.86
C ASP A 56 -1.44 5.87 6.12
N THR A 57 -2.13 5.29 5.14
CA THR A 57 -2.60 3.90 5.23
C THR A 57 -1.43 2.92 5.37
N GLN A 58 -0.34 3.15 4.65
CA GLN A 58 0.89 2.36 4.79
C GLN A 58 1.49 2.52 6.19
N ARG A 59 1.54 3.74 6.74
CA ARG A 59 2.00 4.00 8.11
C ARG A 59 1.17 3.25 9.15
N TRP A 60 -0.16 3.24 9.02
CA TRP A 60 -1.04 2.45 9.88
C TRP A 60 -0.71 0.95 9.84
N SER A 61 -0.48 0.41 8.65
CA SER A 61 -0.08 -0.98 8.47
C SER A 61 1.27 -1.28 9.14
N ASN A 62 2.25 -0.41 8.94
CA ASN A 62 3.60 -0.55 9.48
C ASN A 62 3.60 -0.46 11.02
N VAL A 63 2.87 0.50 11.61
CA VAL A 63 2.72 0.63 13.07
C VAL A 63 2.12 -0.63 13.67
N ASN A 64 1.07 -1.19 13.06
CA ASN A 64 0.49 -2.45 13.53
C ASN A 64 1.45 -3.64 13.38
N SER A 65 2.24 -3.69 12.32
CA SER A 65 3.22 -4.76 12.10
C SER A 65 4.31 -4.74 13.15
N ILE A 66 4.87 -3.56 13.46
CA ILE A 66 5.88 -3.38 14.52
C ILE A 66 5.31 -3.77 15.88
N LEU A 67 4.11 -3.29 16.20
CA LEU A 67 3.46 -3.57 17.49
C LEU A 67 3.14 -5.06 17.67
N ASN A 68 2.71 -5.74 16.59
CA ASN A 68 2.51 -7.18 16.59
C ASN A 68 3.82 -7.95 16.80
N ALA A 69 4.93 -7.53 16.18
CA ALA A 69 6.23 -8.14 16.35
C ALA A 69 6.77 -7.98 17.79
N ILE A 70 6.58 -6.80 18.38
CA ILE A 70 6.88 -6.57 19.81
C ILE A 70 6.05 -7.51 20.69
N GLY A 71 4.74 -7.61 20.42
CA GLY A 71 3.85 -8.50 21.17
C GLY A 71 4.25 -9.98 21.06
N GLN A 72 4.64 -10.45 19.88
CA GLN A 72 5.12 -11.81 19.68
C GLN A 72 6.44 -12.08 20.44
N ASN A 73 7.39 -11.15 20.37
CA ASN A 73 8.62 -11.24 21.17
C ASN A 73 8.31 -11.34 22.66
N MET A 74 7.39 -10.53 23.18
CA MET A 74 6.98 -10.60 24.58
C MET A 74 6.33 -11.94 24.94
N VAL A 75 5.49 -12.49 24.07
CA VAL A 75 4.87 -13.82 24.29
C VAL A 75 5.93 -14.91 24.41
N ASP A 76 6.90 -14.92 23.50
CA ASP A 76 7.98 -15.92 23.50
C ASP A 76 8.91 -15.78 24.71
N ASN A 77 8.98 -14.59 25.31
CA ASN A 77 9.85 -14.28 26.45
C ASN A 77 9.07 -14.05 27.77
N HIS A 78 7.98 -14.81 27.96
CA HIS A 78 7.20 -14.84 29.22
C HIS A 78 6.66 -13.46 29.66
N GLY A 79 6.27 -12.64 28.71
CA GLY A 79 5.70 -11.31 28.95
C GLY A 79 6.72 -10.17 29.02
N ASN A 80 8.01 -10.45 28.82
CA ASN A 80 9.04 -9.43 28.79
C ASN A 80 9.59 -9.23 27.37
N PHE A 81 9.74 -7.98 26.95
CA PHE A 81 10.43 -7.70 25.70
C PHE A 81 11.92 -7.95 25.86
N THR A 82 12.47 -8.84 25.03
CA THR A 82 13.88 -9.20 25.06
C THR A 82 14.59 -8.69 23.81
N CYS A 83 15.58 -7.84 24.02
CA CYS A 83 16.32 -7.19 22.95
C CYS A 83 17.77 -6.89 23.38
N GLY A 84 18.72 -7.02 22.44
CA GLY A 84 20.10 -6.61 22.65
C GLY A 84 20.27 -5.09 22.88
N ALA A 85 19.33 -4.29 22.41
CA ALA A 85 19.28 -2.84 22.68
C ALA A 85 18.75 -2.49 24.09
N GLY A 86 18.35 -3.48 24.87
CA GLY A 86 17.77 -3.29 26.21
C GLY A 86 16.25 -3.36 26.23
N ALA A 87 15.65 -2.98 27.34
CA ALA A 87 14.19 -2.93 27.50
C ALA A 87 13.58 -1.84 26.62
N LEU A 88 12.26 -1.97 26.36
CA LEU A 88 11.53 -0.91 25.63
C LEU A 88 11.64 0.44 26.37
N PRO A 89 11.83 1.53 25.63
CA PRO A 89 11.98 2.85 26.24
C PRO A 89 10.67 3.32 26.89
N THR A 90 10.81 3.91 28.08
CA THR A 90 9.67 4.50 28.83
C THR A 90 9.40 5.94 28.41
N THR A 91 10.23 6.51 27.58
CA THR A 91 10.02 7.79 26.89
C THR A 91 9.90 7.53 25.39
N THR A 92 9.16 8.38 24.69
CA THR A 92 9.03 8.22 23.24
C THR A 92 10.38 8.33 22.56
N MET A 93 10.81 7.26 21.88
CA MET A 93 12.04 7.21 21.11
C MET A 93 11.75 6.79 19.67
N GLU A 94 12.47 7.38 18.73
CA GLU A 94 12.41 6.96 17.33
C GLU A 94 13.09 5.60 17.15
N LEU A 95 12.53 4.77 16.27
CA LEU A 95 13.11 3.47 15.91
C LEU A 95 14.15 3.65 14.80
N GLY A 96 15.29 2.98 14.94
CA GLY A 96 16.35 3.00 13.93
C GLY A 96 17.73 2.74 14.50
N SER A 97 18.73 2.62 13.63
CA SER A 97 20.13 2.38 14.02
C SER A 97 20.91 3.65 14.34
N GLY A 98 20.28 4.82 14.30
CA GLY A 98 20.89 6.09 14.64
C GLY A 98 21.29 6.19 16.13
N ALA A 99 22.29 7.03 16.46
CA ALA A 99 22.90 7.11 17.79
C ALA A 99 21.91 7.46 18.92
N ASN A 100 20.83 8.18 18.64
CA ASN A 100 19.81 8.57 19.61
C ASN A 100 18.49 7.80 19.44
N ASN A 101 18.49 6.76 18.61
CA ASN A 101 17.31 5.98 18.29
C ASN A 101 17.35 4.61 18.98
N TYR A 102 16.18 4.02 19.19
CA TYR A 102 16.07 2.67 19.73
C TYR A 102 16.16 1.64 18.60
N ASN A 103 17.26 0.89 18.56
CA ASN A 103 17.48 -0.12 17.53
C ASN A 103 16.77 -1.45 17.88
N ILE A 104 15.49 -1.53 17.50
CA ILE A 104 14.66 -2.72 17.70
C ILE A 104 14.89 -3.79 16.61
N GLU A 105 15.45 -3.43 15.46
CA GLU A 105 15.53 -4.29 14.27
C GLU A 105 16.12 -5.67 14.57
N PRO A 106 17.28 -5.82 15.26
CA PRO A 106 17.86 -7.14 15.52
C PRO A 106 16.99 -8.05 16.42
N CYS A 107 15.99 -7.50 17.06
CA CYS A 107 15.13 -8.20 18.01
C CYS A 107 13.81 -8.68 17.41
N ILE A 108 13.42 -8.09 16.30
CA ILE A 108 12.16 -8.43 15.63
C ILE A 108 12.36 -8.95 14.19
N VAL A 109 13.49 -8.63 13.55
CA VAL A 109 13.84 -9.08 12.20
C VAL A 109 14.93 -10.15 12.31
N PRO A 110 14.86 -11.26 11.56
CA PRO A 110 13.75 -11.69 10.68
C PRO A 110 12.70 -12.54 11.42
N THR A 111 12.79 -12.70 12.74
CA THR A 111 12.03 -13.69 13.51
C THR A 111 10.51 -13.42 13.48
N TYR A 112 10.09 -12.18 13.67
CA TYR A 112 8.67 -11.80 13.79
C TYR A 112 8.16 -11.02 12.61
N ILE A 113 9.05 -10.28 11.93
CA ILE A 113 8.78 -9.62 10.65
C ILE A 113 9.97 -9.83 9.71
N SER A 114 9.72 -9.89 8.42
CA SER A 114 10.76 -10.17 7.43
C SER A 114 11.74 -9.02 7.21
N VAL A 115 11.28 -7.78 7.37
CA VAL A 115 12.09 -6.56 7.18
C VAL A 115 11.55 -5.45 8.07
N MET A 116 12.43 -4.58 8.58
CA MET A 116 12.03 -3.42 9.37
C MET A 116 11.23 -2.43 8.50
N PRO A 117 9.98 -2.09 8.86
CA PRO A 117 9.21 -1.11 8.13
C PRO A 117 9.85 0.29 8.24
N MET A 118 9.80 1.03 7.13
CA MET A 118 10.27 2.42 7.06
C MET A 118 9.15 3.33 6.59
N ASP A 119 9.17 4.59 7.01
CA ASP A 119 8.23 5.60 6.54
C ASP A 119 8.33 5.75 5.01
N PRO A 120 7.21 5.74 4.28
CA PRO A 120 7.21 5.76 2.81
C PRO A 120 7.73 7.07 2.20
N SER A 121 7.88 8.13 3.00
CA SER A 121 8.33 9.44 2.53
C SER A 121 9.77 9.75 2.97
N THR A 122 10.08 9.51 4.23
CA THR A 122 11.30 10.01 4.89
C THR A 122 12.10 8.95 5.63
N GLY A 123 11.57 7.72 5.73
CA GLY A 123 12.19 6.65 6.49
C GLY A 123 13.52 6.19 5.91
N THR A 124 14.48 5.96 6.81
CA THR A 124 15.80 5.39 6.52
C THR A 124 16.10 4.29 7.55
N SER A 125 17.16 3.51 7.37
CA SER A 125 17.60 2.53 8.36
C SER A 125 18.07 3.17 9.66
N THR A 126 18.60 4.39 9.61
CA THR A 126 19.05 5.13 10.79
C THR A 126 17.90 5.80 11.55
N ALA A 127 16.84 6.20 10.85
CA ALA A 127 15.65 6.86 11.39
C ALA A 127 14.44 6.39 10.59
N THR A 128 13.70 5.43 11.15
CA THR A 128 12.62 4.76 10.40
C THR A 128 11.37 5.61 10.20
N GLY A 129 11.23 6.72 10.95
CA GLY A 129 10.03 7.55 10.99
C GLY A 129 8.93 6.99 11.91
N TYR A 130 9.22 5.92 12.65
CA TYR A 130 8.33 5.33 13.66
C TYR A 130 8.92 5.53 15.05
N SER A 131 8.05 5.70 16.03
CA SER A 131 8.44 5.84 17.43
C SER A 131 7.82 4.74 18.29
N VAL A 132 8.47 4.44 19.41
CA VAL A 132 7.95 3.49 20.41
C VAL A 132 8.06 4.11 21.81
N VAL A 133 7.09 3.76 22.65
CA VAL A 133 7.12 4.03 24.08
C VAL A 133 6.39 2.92 24.83
N TYR A 134 6.95 2.51 25.96
CA TYR A 134 6.35 1.55 26.88
C TYR A 134 5.95 2.24 28.18
N ASP A 135 4.70 2.04 28.58
CA ASP A 135 4.20 2.50 29.88
C ASP A 135 4.26 1.36 30.90
N PRO A 136 5.14 1.43 31.89
CA PRO A 136 5.28 0.39 32.91
C PRO A 136 4.08 0.31 33.86
N THR A 137 3.29 1.37 33.99
CA THR A 137 2.10 1.41 34.86
C THR A 137 0.95 0.61 34.28
N THR A 138 0.67 0.83 32.99
CA THR A 138 -0.40 0.13 32.26
C THR A 138 0.09 -1.13 31.57
N ARG A 139 1.40 -1.35 31.50
CA ARG A 139 2.09 -2.41 30.75
C ARG A 139 1.75 -2.43 29.27
N ARG A 140 1.53 -1.26 28.71
CA ARG A 140 1.16 -1.09 27.31
C ARG A 140 2.30 -0.50 26.51
N THR A 141 2.42 -0.97 25.27
CA THR A 141 3.34 -0.42 24.30
C THR A 141 2.57 0.40 23.28
N THR A 142 3.03 1.59 23.01
CA THR A 142 2.52 2.46 21.94
C THR A 142 3.56 2.57 20.85
N VAL A 143 3.15 2.35 19.61
CA VAL A 143 3.96 2.63 18.41
C VAL A 143 3.24 3.71 17.63
N GLY A 144 4.00 4.70 17.15
CA GLY A 144 3.43 5.84 16.45
C GLY A 144 4.25 6.29 15.24
N ALA A 145 3.63 7.13 14.43
CA ALA A 145 4.21 7.79 13.26
C ALA A 145 3.60 9.17 13.07
N THR A 146 4.30 10.04 12.34
CA THR A 146 3.75 11.30 11.87
C THR A 146 3.05 11.09 10.53
N GLY A 147 1.75 11.36 10.48
CA GLY A 147 0.96 11.27 9.25
C GLY A 147 0.93 12.59 8.47
N GLU A 148 0.56 12.51 7.21
CA GLU A 148 0.43 13.66 6.31
C GLU A 148 -1.00 14.24 6.29
N VAL A 149 -1.99 13.39 6.44
CA VAL A 149 -3.43 13.76 6.49
C VAL A 149 -4.01 13.48 7.87
N THR A 150 -3.64 12.36 8.46
CA THR A 150 -4.08 11.92 9.80
C THR A 150 -2.90 11.97 10.75
N ASN A 151 -2.89 12.93 11.67
CA ASN A 151 -1.79 13.11 12.62
C ASN A 151 -2.33 13.33 14.04
N PRO A 152 -1.86 12.58 15.08
CA PRO A 152 -0.86 11.49 15.00
C PRO A 152 -1.47 10.14 14.53
N ILE A 153 -0.62 9.29 13.96
CA ILE A 153 -0.91 7.87 13.75
C ILE A 153 -0.30 7.11 14.91
N SER A 154 -1.10 6.45 15.74
CA SER A 154 -0.59 5.67 16.87
C SER A 154 -1.51 4.53 17.24
N VAL A 155 -0.91 3.42 17.70
CA VAL A 155 -1.63 2.25 18.21
C VAL A 155 -0.98 1.82 19.52
N THR A 156 -1.82 1.52 20.51
CA THR A 156 -1.42 1.08 21.86
C THR A 156 -2.00 -0.30 22.16
N ARG A 157 -1.21 -1.18 22.70
CA ARG A 157 -1.63 -2.52 23.18
C ARG A 157 -0.94 -2.88 24.47
#